data_4572d441274e4cb3b741a18addbac611
#
_entry.id   4572d441274e4cb3b741a18addbac611
#
_cell.length_a   1.000
_cell.length_b   1.000
_cell.length_c   1.000
_cell.angle_alpha   90.00
_cell.angle_beta   90.00
_cell.angle_gamma   90.00
#
_symmetry.space_group_name_H-M   'P 1'
#
loop_
_entity.id
_entity.type
_entity.pdbx_description
1 polymer ?
#
loop_
_entity_poly.entity_id
_entity_poly.type
_entity_poly.pdbx_seq_one_letter_code
_entity_poly.pdbx_strand_id
1 'polypeptide(L)'
;MGTDKFYLSLFENSLAMMHVIDVQLDSFTKFFRHHRYSPLEKLCSVILFIAGLSLRDVSERFCLTFASRESVRIWAHRSSSSFRPSKRVRRLVAVDETVLKVNGQTCYLWAAIDIDTNEILAVYASRGRGLPNAIKFLKMVLRSCDGKPIVVVD
;
A
#
# COMPACT_ATOMS: atom_id res chain seq x y z
N MET A 1 15.38 -11.83 -29.81
CA MET A 1 14.69 -12.82 -28.95
C MET A 1 14.52 -12.36 -27.48
N GLY A 2 14.37 -11.09 -27.25
CA GLY A 2 14.24 -10.49 -25.87
C GLY A 2 12.96 -9.71 -25.63
N THR A 3 12.23 -9.33 -26.65
CA THR A 3 11.02 -8.50 -26.59
C THR A 3 9.77 -9.25 -26.14
N ASP A 4 9.64 -10.52 -26.49
CA ASP A 4 8.43 -11.30 -26.18
C ASP A 4 8.26 -11.63 -24.69
N LYS A 5 9.38 -11.85 -23.98
CA LYS A 5 9.33 -12.06 -22.51
C LYS A 5 8.92 -10.81 -21.74
N PHE A 6 9.28 -9.62 -22.23
CA PHE A 6 8.93 -8.35 -21.58
C PHE A 6 7.43 -8.06 -21.72
N TYR A 7 6.86 -8.30 -22.91
CA TYR A 7 5.41 -8.12 -23.13
C TYR A 7 4.57 -9.18 -22.41
N LEU A 8 5.03 -10.43 -22.33
CA LEU A 8 4.36 -11.49 -21.54
C LEU A 8 4.33 -11.14 -20.04
N SER A 9 5.44 -10.66 -19.48
CA SER A 9 5.52 -10.20 -18.09
C SER A 9 4.62 -9.00 -17.80
N LEU A 10 4.49 -8.06 -18.75
CA LEU A 10 3.53 -6.94 -18.64
C LEU A 10 2.08 -7.43 -18.71
N PHE A 11 1.78 -8.45 -19.52
CA PHE A 11 0.43 -9.01 -19.65
C PHE A 11 0.03 -9.82 -18.42
N GLU A 12 0.94 -10.61 -17.84
CA GLU A 12 0.72 -11.35 -16.59
C GLU A 12 0.54 -10.38 -15.39
N ASN A 13 1.34 -9.32 -15.33
CA ASN A 13 1.17 -8.26 -14.34
C ASN A 13 -0.14 -7.48 -14.53
N SER A 14 -0.60 -7.31 -15.77
CA SER A 14 -1.88 -6.66 -16.08
C SER A 14 -3.08 -7.52 -15.64
N LEU A 15 -3.03 -8.84 -15.85
CA LEU A 15 -4.07 -9.78 -15.40
C LEU A 15 -4.11 -9.91 -13.87
N ALA A 16 -2.96 -9.99 -13.22
CA ALA A 16 -2.86 -9.96 -11.76
C ALA A 16 -3.38 -8.63 -11.19
N MET A 17 -3.10 -7.52 -11.86
CA MET A 17 -3.60 -6.20 -11.50
C MET A 17 -5.11 -6.08 -11.71
N MET A 18 -5.68 -6.66 -12.77
CA MET A 18 -7.13 -6.73 -12.98
C MET A 18 -7.83 -7.55 -11.88
N HIS A 19 -7.26 -8.68 -11.48
CA HIS A 19 -7.83 -9.50 -10.39
C HIS A 19 -7.77 -8.79 -9.03
N VAL A 20 -6.69 -8.05 -8.77
CA VAL A 20 -6.57 -7.19 -7.58
C VAL A 20 -7.60 -6.04 -7.63
N ILE A 21 -7.86 -5.48 -8.81
CA ILE A 21 -8.86 -4.42 -9.01
C ILE A 21 -10.27 -4.96 -8.73
N ASP A 22 -10.64 -6.15 -9.22
CA ASP A 22 -11.97 -6.73 -9.02
C ASP A 22 -12.24 -7.06 -7.55
N VAL A 23 -11.30 -7.68 -6.84
CA VAL A 23 -11.41 -7.98 -5.41
C VAL A 23 -11.46 -6.71 -4.56
N GLN A 24 -10.72 -5.67 -4.96
CA GLN A 24 -10.70 -4.39 -4.25
C GLN A 24 -11.94 -3.55 -4.56
N LEU A 25 -12.54 -3.68 -5.75
CA LEU A 25 -13.71 -2.91 -6.17
C LEU A 25 -14.92 -3.16 -5.25
N ASP A 26 -15.20 -4.42 -4.88
CA ASP A 26 -16.31 -4.80 -3.99
C ASP A 26 -16.14 -4.23 -2.57
N SER A 27 -14.92 -4.25 -2.04
CA SER A 27 -14.61 -3.64 -0.75
C SER A 27 -14.65 -2.13 -0.83
N PHE A 28 -14.16 -1.56 -1.93
CA PHE A 28 -14.08 -0.13 -2.17
C PHE A 28 -15.46 0.53 -2.37
N THR A 29 -16.38 -0.15 -3.06
CA THR A 29 -17.75 0.34 -3.27
C THR A 29 -18.52 0.55 -1.98
N LYS A 30 -18.23 -0.26 -0.93
CA LYS A 30 -18.86 -0.13 0.40
C LYS A 30 -18.50 1.18 1.09
N PHE A 31 -17.30 1.73 0.86
CA PHE A 31 -16.84 2.98 1.47
C PHE A 31 -17.38 4.23 0.78
N PHE A 32 -17.85 4.13 -0.48
CA PHE A 32 -18.18 5.27 -1.33
C PHE A 32 -19.63 5.28 -1.82
N ARG A 33 -20.56 4.72 -1.07
CA ARG A 33 -22.00 4.83 -1.37
C ARG A 33 -22.45 6.31 -1.40
N HIS A 34 -23.31 6.65 -2.35
CA HIS A 34 -23.96 7.95 -2.49
C HIS A 34 -23.04 9.15 -2.74
N HIS A 35 -22.13 9.06 -3.69
CA HIS A 35 -21.23 10.16 -4.04
C HIS A 35 -21.34 10.53 -5.53
N ARG A 36 -21.07 11.81 -5.82
CA ARG A 36 -21.09 12.40 -7.17
C ARG A 36 -20.24 11.65 -8.20
N TYR A 37 -19.16 11.02 -7.76
CA TYR A 37 -18.18 10.32 -8.61
C TYR A 37 -18.36 8.80 -8.51
N SER A 38 -18.16 8.09 -9.63
CA SER A 38 -18.28 6.63 -9.64
C SER A 38 -17.24 5.95 -8.74
N PRO A 39 -17.52 4.75 -8.17
CA PRO A 39 -16.54 4.00 -7.40
C PRO A 39 -15.28 3.66 -8.20
N LEU A 40 -15.43 3.33 -9.48
CA LEU A 40 -14.30 3.02 -10.37
C LEU A 40 -13.40 4.24 -10.60
N GLU A 41 -13.97 5.43 -10.84
CA GLU A 41 -13.22 6.67 -10.98
C GLU A 41 -12.39 6.98 -9.74
N LYS A 42 -12.96 6.79 -8.55
CA LYS A 42 -12.27 6.97 -7.28
C LYS A 42 -11.15 5.95 -7.09
N LEU A 43 -11.41 4.68 -7.39
CA LEU A 43 -10.43 3.61 -7.29
C LEU A 43 -9.25 3.85 -8.22
N CYS A 44 -9.49 4.16 -9.49
CA CYS A 44 -8.44 4.49 -10.44
C CYS A 44 -7.61 5.69 -9.98
N SER A 45 -8.26 6.75 -9.50
CA SER A 45 -7.57 7.93 -8.99
C SER A 45 -6.67 7.61 -7.79
N VAL A 46 -7.14 6.77 -6.87
CA VAL A 46 -6.37 6.33 -5.70
C VAL A 46 -5.19 5.44 -6.10
N ILE A 47 -5.41 4.49 -7.01
CA ILE A 47 -4.33 3.60 -7.49
C ILE A 47 -3.23 4.42 -8.16
N LEU A 48 -3.57 5.36 -9.04
CA LEU A 48 -2.60 6.21 -9.72
C LEU A 48 -1.83 7.12 -8.76
N PHE A 49 -2.50 7.65 -7.72
CA PHE A 49 -1.85 8.39 -6.66
C PHE A 49 -0.87 7.51 -5.86
N ILE A 50 -1.26 6.29 -5.50
CA ILE A 50 -0.38 5.32 -4.80
C ILE A 50 0.79 4.90 -5.70
N ALA A 51 0.56 4.78 -7.02
CA ALA A 51 1.60 4.48 -8.00
C ALA A 51 2.61 5.62 -8.21
N GLY A 52 2.43 6.76 -7.53
CA GLY A 52 3.41 7.85 -7.49
C GLY A 52 3.03 9.10 -8.28
N LEU A 53 1.84 9.16 -8.90
CA LEU A 53 1.38 10.40 -9.52
C LEU A 53 1.02 11.41 -8.44
N SER A 54 1.34 12.68 -8.68
CA SER A 54 0.91 13.74 -7.76
C SER A 54 -0.61 13.91 -7.80
N LEU A 55 -1.19 14.43 -6.72
CA LEU A 55 -2.63 14.77 -6.68
C LEU A 55 -3.03 15.73 -7.81
N ARG A 56 -2.10 16.60 -8.22
CA ARG A 56 -2.29 17.53 -9.34
C ARG A 56 -2.33 16.80 -10.67
N ASP A 57 -1.46 15.82 -10.86
CA ASP A 57 -1.44 15.04 -12.10
C ASP A 57 -2.74 14.24 -12.27
N VAL A 58 -3.21 13.61 -11.19
CA VAL A 58 -4.46 12.82 -11.23
C VAL A 58 -5.67 13.69 -11.51
N SER A 59 -5.80 14.88 -10.91
CA SER A 59 -6.99 15.71 -10.99
C SER A 59 -6.96 16.73 -12.12
N GLU A 60 -5.81 17.31 -12.45
CA GLU A 60 -5.71 18.47 -13.36
C GLU A 60 -4.98 18.16 -14.67
N ARG A 61 -3.85 17.44 -14.60
CA ARG A 61 -2.97 17.26 -15.75
C ARG A 61 -3.45 16.18 -16.71
N PHE A 62 -3.88 15.04 -16.17
CA PHE A 62 -4.35 13.92 -16.99
C PHE A 62 -5.86 13.85 -17.10
N CYS A 63 -6.59 14.74 -16.43
CA CYS A 63 -8.05 14.78 -16.42
C CYS A 63 -8.70 13.41 -16.17
N LEU A 64 -8.08 12.60 -15.33
CA LEU A 64 -8.57 11.25 -14.99
C LEU A 64 -9.83 11.31 -14.12
N THR A 65 -10.03 12.42 -13.45
CA THR A 65 -11.23 12.73 -12.68
C THR A 65 -11.50 14.22 -12.75
N PHE A 66 -12.78 14.61 -12.71
CA PHE A 66 -13.19 16.00 -12.51
C PHE A 66 -13.23 16.41 -11.03
N ALA A 67 -12.79 15.53 -10.15
CA ALA A 67 -12.72 15.80 -8.73
C ALA A 67 -11.54 16.71 -8.38
N SER A 68 -11.69 17.49 -7.32
CA SER A 68 -10.59 18.30 -6.80
C SER A 68 -9.46 17.44 -6.22
N ARG A 69 -8.25 17.99 -6.17
CA ARG A 69 -7.08 17.37 -5.50
C ARG A 69 -7.41 16.91 -4.09
N GLU A 70 -8.16 17.70 -3.35
CA GLU A 70 -8.58 17.38 -2.00
C GLU A 70 -9.53 16.16 -1.96
N SER A 71 -10.41 16.01 -2.93
CA SER A 71 -11.26 14.83 -3.04
C SER A 71 -10.44 13.57 -3.23
N VAL A 72 -9.44 13.59 -4.13
CA VAL A 72 -8.53 12.44 -4.36
C VAL A 72 -7.75 12.11 -3.08
N ARG A 73 -7.24 13.12 -2.37
CA ARG A 73 -6.55 12.95 -1.08
C ARG A 73 -7.46 12.28 -0.04
N ILE A 74 -8.68 12.74 0.09
CA ILE A 74 -9.68 12.16 1.02
C ILE A 74 -9.98 10.71 0.64
N TRP A 75 -10.13 10.40 -0.65
CA TRP A 75 -10.38 9.04 -1.12
C TRP A 75 -9.20 8.12 -0.80
N ALA A 76 -7.98 8.55 -1.07
CA ALA A 76 -6.77 7.79 -0.73
C ALA A 76 -6.67 7.53 0.78
N HIS A 77 -6.96 8.53 1.60
CA HIS A 77 -6.94 8.38 3.05
C HIS A 77 -8.04 7.41 3.55
N ARG A 78 -9.25 7.50 3.02
CA ARG A 78 -10.36 6.61 3.39
C ARG A 78 -10.12 5.18 2.95
N SER A 79 -9.60 4.97 1.75
CA SER A 79 -9.31 3.63 1.22
C SER A 79 -8.11 2.96 1.88
N SER A 80 -7.27 3.69 2.62
CA SER A 80 -6.10 3.12 3.31
C SER A 80 -6.46 1.97 4.27
N SER A 81 -7.66 1.98 4.84
CA SER A 81 -8.15 0.89 5.70
C SER A 81 -8.44 -0.41 4.94
N SER A 82 -8.67 -0.34 3.63
CA SER A 82 -8.91 -1.51 2.77
C SER A 82 -7.61 -2.24 2.40
N PHE A 83 -6.47 -1.57 2.54
CA PHE A 83 -5.14 -2.14 2.26
C PHE A 83 -4.47 -2.70 3.51
N ARG A 84 -5.25 -3.17 4.48
CA ARG A 84 -4.70 -3.85 5.65
C ARG A 84 -4.39 -5.30 5.32
N PRO A 85 -3.22 -5.81 5.74
CA PRO A 85 -2.87 -7.21 5.55
C PRO A 85 -3.90 -8.10 6.25
N SER A 86 -4.29 -9.18 5.58
CA SER A 86 -5.18 -10.19 6.18
C SER A 86 -4.46 -10.94 7.29
N LYS A 87 -5.17 -11.25 8.38
CA LYS A 87 -4.62 -12.08 9.45
C LYS A 87 -4.60 -13.54 9.00
N ARG A 88 -3.41 -14.15 8.99
CA ARG A 88 -3.19 -15.55 8.58
C ARG A 88 -1.92 -16.12 9.20
N VAL A 89 -1.77 -17.45 9.12
CA VAL A 89 -0.51 -18.12 9.48
C VAL A 89 0.58 -17.65 8.53
N ARG A 90 1.69 -17.13 9.08
CA ARG A 90 2.85 -16.67 8.34
C ARG A 90 4.09 -17.40 8.85
N ARG A 91 4.88 -17.89 7.92
CA ARG A 91 6.08 -18.69 8.25
C ARG A 91 7.28 -17.78 8.47
N LEU A 92 7.52 -16.85 7.57
CA LEU A 92 8.74 -16.06 7.50
C LEU A 92 8.43 -14.59 7.19
N VAL A 93 8.90 -13.70 8.03
CA VAL A 93 8.71 -12.25 7.92
C VAL A 93 10.06 -11.57 7.91
N ALA A 94 10.36 -10.83 6.85
CA ALA A 94 11.53 -9.94 6.81
C ALA A 94 11.16 -8.58 7.39
N VAL A 95 12.09 -8.04 8.16
CA VAL A 95 11.97 -6.72 8.80
C VAL A 95 13.24 -5.93 8.51
N ASP A 96 13.05 -4.71 8.07
CA ASP A 96 14.15 -3.78 7.80
C ASP A 96 13.82 -2.37 8.29
N GLU A 97 14.87 -1.57 8.51
CA GLU A 97 14.73 -0.17 8.86
C GLU A 97 15.59 0.72 7.94
N THR A 98 15.00 1.80 7.48
CA THR A 98 15.66 2.80 6.65
C THR A 98 15.67 4.16 7.34
N VAL A 99 16.79 4.88 7.23
CA VAL A 99 16.93 6.24 7.77
C VAL A 99 16.53 7.26 6.72
N LEU A 100 15.57 8.12 7.07
CA LEU A 100 15.09 9.21 6.24
C LEU A 100 15.35 10.56 6.90
N LYS A 101 15.56 11.59 6.11
CA LYS A 101 15.58 12.98 6.56
C LYS A 101 14.32 13.70 6.09
N VAL A 102 13.51 14.15 7.04
CA VAL A 102 12.28 14.89 6.76
C VAL A 102 12.39 16.26 7.41
N ASN A 103 12.37 17.31 6.61
CA ASN A 103 12.57 18.70 7.08
C ASN A 103 13.83 18.89 7.96
N GLY A 104 14.93 18.24 7.59
CA GLY A 104 16.20 18.28 8.34
C GLY A 104 16.25 17.39 9.59
N GLN A 105 15.15 16.75 9.97
CA GLN A 105 15.09 15.84 11.12
C GLN A 105 15.26 14.40 10.67
N THR A 106 16.00 13.60 11.42
CA THR A 106 16.17 12.17 11.19
C THR A 106 14.92 11.43 11.62
N CYS A 107 14.40 10.58 10.73
CA CYS A 107 13.31 9.66 10.96
C CYS A 107 13.73 8.24 10.55
N TYR A 108 13.24 7.25 11.27
CA TYR A 108 13.43 5.83 11.00
C TYR A 108 12.13 5.26 10.43
N LEU A 109 12.21 4.69 9.24
CA LEU A 109 11.10 4.02 8.60
C LEU A 109 11.32 2.51 8.71
N TRP A 110 10.44 1.85 9.45
CA TRP A 110 10.43 0.41 9.66
C TRP A 110 9.45 -0.23 8.69
N ALA A 111 9.83 -1.30 8.04
CA ALA A 111 8.97 -2.05 7.15
C ALA A 111 9.03 -3.54 7.47
N ALA A 112 7.92 -4.24 7.30
CA ALA A 112 7.84 -5.69 7.41
C ALA A 112 7.11 -6.26 6.21
N ILE A 113 7.64 -7.34 5.64
CA ILE A 113 7.10 -8.04 4.50
C ILE A 113 7.02 -9.54 4.79
N ASP A 114 5.95 -10.17 4.38
CA ASP A 114 5.83 -11.63 4.32
C ASP A 114 6.63 -12.13 3.10
N ILE A 115 7.68 -12.91 3.34
CA ILE A 115 8.58 -13.40 2.27
C ILE A 115 7.87 -14.37 1.33
N ASP A 116 6.92 -15.16 1.84
CA ASP A 116 6.22 -16.18 1.04
C ASP A 116 5.22 -15.53 0.06
N THR A 117 4.66 -14.36 0.39
CA THR A 117 3.58 -13.72 -0.38
C THR A 117 3.89 -12.33 -0.90
N ASN A 118 5.05 -11.79 -0.52
CA ASN A 118 5.46 -10.40 -0.80
C ASN A 118 4.45 -9.33 -0.30
N GLU A 119 3.62 -9.69 0.69
CA GLU A 119 2.64 -8.77 1.28
C GLU A 119 3.30 -7.88 2.34
N ILE A 120 3.14 -6.56 2.23
CA ILE A 120 3.60 -5.62 3.25
C ILE A 120 2.68 -5.74 4.48
N LEU A 121 3.25 -6.11 5.61
CA LEU A 121 2.52 -6.36 6.86
C LEU A 121 2.36 -5.12 7.72
N ALA A 122 3.39 -4.30 7.78
CA ALA A 122 3.41 -3.07 8.54
C ALA A 122 4.46 -2.11 8.00
N VAL A 123 4.15 -0.82 8.10
CA VAL A 123 5.09 0.29 7.91
C VAL A 123 4.93 1.22 9.10
N TYR A 124 6.03 1.61 9.73
CA TYR A 124 6.02 2.46 10.90
C TYR A 124 7.15 3.50 10.84
N ALA A 125 6.82 4.76 11.05
CA ALA A 125 7.80 5.83 11.12
C ALA A 125 8.00 6.28 12.57
N SER A 126 9.26 6.47 12.97
CA SER A 126 9.61 6.91 14.33
C SER A 126 10.75 7.93 14.31
N ARG A 127 10.84 8.74 15.35
CA ARG A 127 11.97 9.68 15.55
C ARG A 127 13.20 9.03 16.18
N GLY A 128 13.05 7.82 16.70
CA GLY A 128 14.12 7.09 17.37
C GLY A 128 14.09 5.61 17.02
N ARG A 129 15.25 4.98 17.16
CA ARG A 129 15.50 3.56 16.84
C ARG A 129 15.54 2.68 18.10
N GLY A 130 15.09 3.20 19.24
CA GLY A 130 15.17 2.50 20.52
C GLY A 130 14.15 1.35 20.66
N LEU A 131 14.41 0.50 21.66
CA LEU A 131 13.60 -0.67 21.99
C LEU A 131 12.09 -0.42 22.06
N PRO A 132 11.56 0.72 22.59
CA PRO A 132 10.12 0.97 22.61
C PRO A 132 9.51 1.04 21.20
N ASN A 133 10.23 1.62 20.23
CA ASN A 133 9.77 1.73 18.84
C ASN A 133 9.80 0.36 18.15
N ALA A 134 10.86 -0.44 18.36
CA ALA A 134 10.95 -1.80 17.85
C ALA A 134 9.81 -2.68 18.38
N ILE A 135 9.52 -2.63 19.67
CA ILE A 135 8.40 -3.38 20.30
C ILE A 135 7.06 -2.94 19.70
N LYS A 136 6.85 -1.63 19.54
CA LYS A 136 5.61 -1.09 18.95
C LYS A 136 5.44 -1.58 17.52
N PHE A 137 6.51 -1.54 16.73
CA PHE A 137 6.51 -2.01 15.34
C PHE A 137 6.23 -3.51 15.25
N LEU A 138 6.94 -4.35 16.02
CA LEU A 138 6.71 -5.79 16.03
C LEU A 138 5.30 -6.16 16.47
N LYS A 139 4.71 -5.45 17.43
CA LYS A 139 3.29 -5.62 17.79
C LYS A 139 2.35 -5.30 16.63
N MET A 140 2.68 -4.34 15.77
CA MET A 140 1.89 -4.07 14.56
C MET A 140 1.98 -5.22 13.57
N VAL A 141 3.18 -5.77 13.33
CA VAL A 141 3.41 -6.93 12.47
C VAL A 141 2.63 -8.15 12.95
N LEU A 142 2.73 -8.47 14.24
CA LEU A 142 2.08 -9.63 14.85
C LEU A 142 0.54 -9.57 14.80
N ARG A 143 -0.07 -8.40 14.64
CA ARG A 143 -1.53 -8.28 14.47
C ARG A 143 -2.03 -8.94 13.17
N SER A 144 -1.18 -9.03 12.15
CA SER A 144 -1.49 -9.68 10.87
C SER A 144 -1.01 -11.13 10.79
N CYS A 145 -0.49 -11.68 11.90
CA CYS A 145 -0.01 -13.05 11.98
C CYS A 145 -0.89 -13.89 12.90
N ASP A 146 -1.23 -15.10 12.45
CA ASP A 146 -1.74 -16.16 13.30
C ASP A 146 -0.55 -17.05 13.72
N GLY A 147 -0.23 -17.02 15.00
CA GLY A 147 0.95 -17.72 15.54
C GLY A 147 2.20 -16.83 15.60
N LYS A 148 3.36 -17.47 15.67
CA LYS A 148 4.67 -16.83 15.83
C LYS A 148 5.50 -17.06 14.56
N PRO A 149 5.59 -16.10 13.64
CA PRO A 149 6.46 -16.24 12.47
C PRO A 149 7.93 -16.18 12.88
N ILE A 150 8.79 -16.75 12.05
CA ILE A 150 10.23 -16.49 12.11
C ILE A 150 10.46 -15.09 11.57
N VAL A 151 11.10 -14.23 12.35
CA VAL A 151 11.43 -12.87 11.95
C VAL A 151 12.90 -12.83 11.55
N VAL A 152 13.15 -12.41 10.31
CA VAL A 152 14.49 -12.18 9.76
C VAL A 152 14.75 -10.68 9.76
N VAL A 153 15.88 -10.30 10.29
CA VAL A 153 16.38 -8.92 10.38
C VAL A 153 17.75 -8.87 9.73
N ASP A 154 18.07 -7.86 8.95
CA ASP A 154 19.39 -7.62 8.40
C ASP A 154 20.30 -6.92 9.42
#